data_86764dd390dbf1b9c4e38bb84bb3c00c
#
_entry.id   86764dd390dbf1b9c4e38bb84bb3c00c
#
_cell.length_a   1.000
_cell.length_b   1.000
_cell.length_c   1.000
_cell.angle_alpha   90.00
_cell.angle_beta   90.00
_cell.angle_gamma   90.00
#
_symmetry.space_group_name_H-M   'P 1'
#
loop_
_entity.id
_entity.type
_entity.pdbx_description
1 polymer ?
#
loop_
_entity_poly.entity_id
_entity_poly.type
_entity_poly.pdbx_seq_one_letter_code
_entity_poly.pdbx_strand_id
1 'polypeptide(L)'
;LGLTTLSTKYISLNSKYTGEASILAIIMMIFGVAILTMNQVSLKSRKNYTTVTGKSGQLSKMNLGKVGKYAIAVVMIILTFFTSIFPIFSFALETFLPNPGDYSFLYTKDLSNLTTKWWITKENITENGMYGQHGILYNSTIWHAFAGTLLVAVCCALIAGTIGTLIGYAVAKNRRSRWASYVNGVAFLPYLMPSIAVGAAFFILFSNEKINLFNTYTLLIIAGTIKYIPFASRSALNSMLQISNEIEEAAIIQDIPWTKRMFRIIIPIQKSAIISGYMLPFMTCLRELSLFLLLCTQGFILSTTLDYFDEMGLYAFSSAINLILIVTILIFNTLVNKLTGASLDDGIGGN
;
A
#
# COMPACT_ATOMS: atom_id res chain seq x y z
N LEU A 1 -23.00 -9.20 -15.82
CA LEU A 1 -22.07 -8.82 -16.88
C LEU A 1 -20.74 -9.51 -16.58
N GLY A 2 -20.50 -10.72 -17.15
CA GLY A 2 -19.29 -11.52 -16.91
C GLY A 2 -18.05 -10.99 -17.66
N LEU A 3 -17.62 -9.77 -17.35
CA LEU A 3 -16.36 -9.24 -17.84
C LEU A 3 -15.22 -9.87 -17.03
N THR A 4 -14.54 -10.86 -17.62
CA THR A 4 -13.33 -11.43 -17.03
C THR A 4 -12.15 -10.48 -17.25
N THR A 5 -11.62 -9.91 -16.18
CA THR A 5 -10.36 -9.17 -16.21
C THR A 5 -9.17 -10.14 -16.29
N LEU A 6 -8.00 -9.66 -16.68
CA LEU A 6 -6.77 -10.48 -16.69
C LEU A 6 -6.47 -11.06 -15.30
N SER A 7 -6.73 -10.29 -14.24
CA SER A 7 -6.52 -10.73 -12.85
C SER A 7 -7.50 -11.85 -12.44
N THR A 8 -8.79 -11.71 -12.75
CA THR A 8 -9.78 -12.76 -12.45
C THR A 8 -9.54 -14.02 -13.28
N LYS A 9 -9.09 -13.85 -14.53
CA LYS A 9 -8.69 -14.99 -15.37
C LYS A 9 -7.46 -15.70 -14.80
N TYR A 10 -6.48 -14.94 -14.28
CA TYR A 10 -5.32 -15.53 -13.62
C TYR A 10 -5.72 -16.38 -12.42
N ILE A 11 -6.60 -15.89 -11.54
CA ILE A 11 -7.08 -16.65 -10.38
C ILE A 11 -7.77 -17.93 -10.81
N SER A 12 -8.67 -17.86 -11.81
CA SER A 12 -9.40 -19.02 -12.30
C SER A 12 -8.50 -20.07 -12.98
N LEU A 13 -7.40 -19.64 -13.62
CA LEU A 13 -6.42 -20.54 -14.22
C LEU A 13 -5.49 -21.14 -13.16
N ASN A 14 -5.06 -20.34 -12.17
CA ASN A 14 -4.12 -20.81 -11.15
C ASN A 14 -4.70 -21.95 -10.30
N SER A 15 -6.02 -21.99 -10.10
CA SER A 15 -6.70 -23.07 -9.40
C SER A 15 -6.75 -24.38 -10.18
N LYS A 16 -6.60 -24.33 -11.52
CA LYS A 16 -6.83 -25.50 -12.41
C LYS A 16 -5.62 -25.82 -13.31
N TYR A 17 -4.90 -24.80 -13.76
CA TYR A 17 -3.79 -24.91 -14.72
C TYR A 17 -2.67 -23.94 -14.39
N THR A 18 -1.79 -24.31 -13.45
CA THR A 18 -0.68 -23.47 -12.98
C THR A 18 0.27 -22.99 -14.07
N GLY A 19 0.51 -23.81 -15.10
CA GLY A 19 1.37 -23.44 -16.23
C GLY A 19 0.78 -22.28 -17.06
N GLU A 20 -0.51 -22.34 -17.38
CA GLU A 20 -1.21 -21.29 -18.14
C GLU A 20 -1.31 -19.99 -17.33
N ALA A 21 -1.54 -20.08 -16.02
CA ALA A 21 -1.53 -18.93 -15.13
C ALA A 21 -0.15 -18.25 -15.10
N SER A 22 0.92 -19.04 -15.06
CA SER A 22 2.29 -18.51 -15.09
C SER A 22 2.61 -17.76 -16.40
N ILE A 23 2.17 -18.30 -17.54
CA ILE A 23 2.29 -17.63 -18.85
C ILE A 23 1.52 -16.30 -18.85
N LEU A 24 0.30 -16.29 -18.33
CA LEU A 24 -0.49 -15.06 -18.24
C LEU A 24 0.18 -14.01 -17.36
N ALA A 25 0.78 -14.41 -16.22
CA ALA A 25 1.54 -13.53 -15.36
C ALA A 25 2.77 -12.91 -16.08
N ILE A 26 3.49 -13.72 -16.87
CA ILE A 26 4.62 -13.24 -17.68
C ILE A 26 4.15 -12.23 -18.73
N ILE A 27 3.05 -12.49 -19.43
CA ILE A 27 2.47 -11.56 -20.40
C ILE A 27 2.13 -10.22 -19.72
N MET A 28 1.46 -10.25 -18.57
CA MET A 28 1.14 -9.04 -17.81
C MET A 28 2.39 -8.26 -17.40
N MET A 29 3.46 -8.95 -17.01
CA MET A 29 4.76 -8.34 -16.68
C MET A 29 5.39 -7.69 -17.92
N ILE A 30 5.38 -8.34 -19.09
CA ILE A 30 5.91 -7.78 -20.34
C ILE A 30 5.17 -6.50 -20.71
N PHE A 31 3.84 -6.47 -20.63
CA PHE A 31 3.06 -5.25 -20.85
C PHE A 31 3.44 -4.13 -19.87
N GLY A 32 3.61 -4.44 -18.58
CA GLY A 32 4.06 -3.49 -17.58
C GLY A 32 5.44 -2.90 -17.91
N VAL A 33 6.40 -3.74 -18.29
CA VAL A 33 7.75 -3.30 -18.73
C VAL A 33 7.67 -2.46 -19.99
N ALA A 34 6.83 -2.83 -20.96
CA ALA A 34 6.64 -2.07 -22.21
C ALA A 34 6.09 -0.65 -21.91
N ILE A 35 5.07 -0.53 -21.08
CA ILE A 35 4.51 0.76 -20.67
C ILE A 35 5.54 1.62 -19.95
N LEU A 36 6.35 1.03 -19.06
CA LEU A 36 7.43 1.76 -18.38
C LEU A 36 8.50 2.26 -19.33
N THR A 37 8.94 1.43 -20.27
CA THR A 37 9.95 1.82 -21.25
C THR A 37 9.43 2.94 -22.14
N MET A 38 8.18 2.86 -22.59
CA MET A 38 7.51 3.94 -23.33
C MET A 38 7.46 5.24 -22.53
N ASN A 39 7.09 5.16 -21.24
CA ASN A 39 7.05 6.34 -20.37
C ASN A 39 8.45 6.94 -20.18
N GLN A 40 9.49 6.11 -19.97
CA GLN A 40 10.88 6.58 -19.85
C GLN A 40 11.39 7.25 -21.13
N VAL A 41 11.06 6.71 -22.30
CA VAL A 41 11.41 7.31 -23.59
C VAL A 41 10.71 8.65 -23.76
N SER A 42 9.42 8.73 -23.44
CA SER A 42 8.63 9.97 -23.49
C SER A 42 9.16 11.05 -22.55
N LEU A 43 9.62 10.66 -21.35
CA LEU A 43 10.21 11.60 -20.39
C LEU A 43 11.62 12.05 -20.80
N LYS A 44 12.43 11.21 -21.46
CA LYS A 44 13.74 11.60 -21.99
C LYS A 44 13.64 12.65 -23.10
N SER A 45 12.55 12.65 -23.87
CA SER A 45 12.33 13.65 -24.92
C SER A 45 11.95 15.03 -24.36
N ARG A 46 11.46 15.11 -23.12
CA ARG A 46 11.26 16.38 -22.45
C ARG A 46 12.60 16.86 -21.90
N LYS A 47 13.21 17.85 -22.59
CA LYS A 47 14.46 18.50 -22.16
C LYS A 47 14.38 18.86 -20.68
N ASN A 48 15.43 18.51 -19.92
CA ASN A 48 15.60 18.91 -18.54
C ASN A 48 15.53 20.45 -18.45
N TYR A 49 14.39 20.96 -18.01
CA TYR A 49 14.35 22.31 -17.48
C TYR A 49 14.88 22.22 -16.05
N THR A 50 16.20 22.12 -15.92
CA THR A 50 16.86 22.46 -14.65
C THR A 50 16.68 23.96 -14.49
N THR A 51 15.86 24.36 -13.55
CA THR A 51 15.83 25.75 -13.09
C THR A 51 17.18 26.03 -12.44
N VAL A 52 18.05 26.69 -13.18
CA VAL A 52 19.41 27.07 -12.77
C VAL A 52 19.41 28.09 -11.62
N THR A 53 18.26 28.58 -11.25
CA THR A 53 18.09 29.49 -10.11
C THR A 53 17.01 28.90 -9.20
N GLY A 54 17.31 28.71 -7.92
CA GLY A 54 16.41 28.18 -6.88
C GLY A 54 15.10 28.97 -6.63
N LYS A 55 14.55 29.59 -7.66
CA LYS A 55 13.17 30.08 -7.68
C LYS A 55 12.29 28.92 -8.11
N SER A 56 11.46 28.45 -7.20
CA SER A 56 10.31 27.58 -7.48
C SER A 56 9.65 28.05 -8.77
N GLY A 57 9.53 27.14 -9.77
CA GLY A 57 8.85 27.46 -11.00
C GLY A 57 7.48 28.05 -10.65
N GLN A 58 7.20 29.26 -11.14
CA GLN A 58 5.86 29.83 -11.00
C GLN A 58 4.90 28.85 -11.66
N LEU A 59 4.14 28.13 -10.84
CA LEU A 59 3.00 27.39 -11.31
C LEU A 59 2.08 28.41 -11.99
N SER A 60 1.93 28.32 -13.29
CA SER A 60 0.99 29.19 -14.02
C SER A 60 -0.41 28.83 -13.54
N LYS A 61 -0.92 29.61 -12.59
CA LYS A 61 -2.28 29.44 -12.08
C LYS A 61 -3.24 29.82 -13.17
N MET A 62 -3.95 28.85 -13.72
CA MET A 62 -5.02 29.08 -14.68
C MET A 62 -6.15 29.89 -13.98
N ASN A 63 -6.44 31.07 -14.49
CA ASN A 63 -7.50 31.89 -13.92
C ASN A 63 -8.86 31.40 -14.45
N LEU A 64 -9.54 30.59 -13.65
CA LEU A 64 -10.83 29.98 -13.98
C LEU A 64 -12.03 30.93 -13.81
N GLY A 65 -11.78 32.16 -13.38
CA GLY A 65 -12.85 33.07 -12.96
C GLY A 65 -13.60 32.57 -11.71
N LYS A 66 -14.47 33.41 -11.15
CA LYS A 66 -15.21 33.04 -9.93
C LYS A 66 -16.12 31.82 -10.15
N VAL A 67 -16.89 31.82 -11.23
CA VAL A 67 -17.86 30.74 -11.54
C VAL A 67 -17.14 29.41 -11.77
N GLY A 68 -16.09 29.39 -12.59
CA GLY A 68 -15.31 28.17 -12.84
C GLY A 68 -14.67 27.60 -11.58
N LYS A 69 -14.14 28.45 -10.70
CA LYS A 69 -13.56 28.04 -9.41
C LYS A 69 -14.58 27.33 -8.52
N TYR A 70 -15.78 27.91 -8.36
CA TYR A 70 -16.84 27.30 -7.54
C TYR A 70 -17.38 26.01 -8.17
N ALA A 71 -17.59 25.99 -9.49
CA ALA A 71 -18.05 24.80 -10.19
C ALA A 71 -17.08 23.61 -9.99
N ILE A 72 -15.78 23.84 -10.17
CA ILE A 72 -14.77 22.79 -9.93
C ILE A 72 -14.73 22.39 -8.46
N ALA A 73 -14.80 23.34 -7.52
CA ALA A 73 -14.81 23.02 -6.10
C ALA A 73 -16.02 22.12 -5.74
N VAL A 74 -17.22 22.41 -6.25
CA VAL A 74 -18.41 21.58 -6.03
C VAL A 74 -18.21 20.18 -6.60
N VAL A 75 -17.71 20.06 -7.83
CA VAL A 75 -17.42 18.75 -8.45
C VAL A 75 -16.43 17.96 -7.60
N MET A 76 -15.36 18.60 -7.14
CA MET A 76 -14.35 17.94 -6.29
C MET A 76 -14.93 17.50 -4.94
N ILE A 77 -15.77 18.33 -4.31
CA ILE A 77 -16.44 17.96 -3.05
C ILE A 77 -17.36 16.74 -3.26
N ILE A 78 -18.16 16.75 -4.32
CA ILE A 78 -19.06 15.63 -4.67
C ILE A 78 -18.24 14.36 -4.91
N LEU A 79 -17.18 14.44 -5.72
CA LEU A 79 -16.31 13.29 -5.98
C LEU A 79 -15.69 12.77 -4.69
N THR A 80 -15.12 13.64 -3.84
CA THR A 80 -14.52 13.25 -2.56
C THR A 80 -15.55 12.61 -1.64
N PHE A 81 -16.77 13.14 -1.59
CA PHE A 81 -17.85 12.56 -0.80
C PHE A 81 -18.14 11.12 -1.22
N PHE A 82 -18.40 10.90 -2.52
CA PHE A 82 -18.76 9.55 -3.01
C PHE A 82 -17.58 8.57 -3.02
N THR A 83 -16.34 9.03 -3.21
CA THR A 83 -15.19 8.13 -3.26
C THR A 83 -14.57 7.83 -1.90
N SER A 84 -14.75 8.70 -0.90
CA SER A 84 -14.07 8.55 0.40
C SER A 84 -15.04 8.50 1.58
N ILE A 85 -15.95 9.46 1.71
CA ILE A 85 -16.83 9.55 2.89
C ILE A 85 -17.93 8.50 2.83
N PHE A 86 -18.59 8.37 1.69
CA PHE A 86 -19.72 7.46 1.52
C PHE A 86 -19.35 5.98 1.78
N PRO A 87 -18.23 5.42 1.25
CA PRO A 87 -17.83 4.05 1.58
C PRO A 87 -17.54 3.84 3.06
N ILE A 88 -16.89 4.79 3.73
CA ILE A 88 -16.61 4.69 5.18
C ILE A 88 -17.92 4.66 5.96
N PHE A 89 -18.87 5.53 5.60
CA PHE A 89 -20.18 5.55 6.21
C PHE A 89 -20.96 4.25 5.96
N SER A 90 -20.88 3.70 4.73
CA SER A 90 -21.49 2.42 4.38
C SER A 90 -20.93 1.27 5.22
N PHE A 91 -19.60 1.17 5.40
CA PHE A 91 -19.01 0.16 6.28
C PHE A 91 -19.45 0.36 7.73
N ALA A 92 -19.47 1.61 8.22
CA ALA A 92 -19.94 1.87 9.58
C ALA A 92 -21.39 1.42 9.76
N LEU A 93 -22.26 1.75 8.81
CA LEU A 93 -23.66 1.40 8.87
C LEU A 93 -23.89 -0.11 8.86
N GLU A 94 -23.18 -0.85 7.98
CA GLU A 94 -23.28 -2.30 7.87
C GLU A 94 -23.00 -3.01 9.20
N THR A 95 -22.13 -2.44 10.04
CA THR A 95 -21.82 -3.01 11.37
C THR A 95 -22.95 -2.88 12.38
N PHE A 96 -23.98 -2.08 12.10
CA PHE A 96 -25.14 -1.88 12.97
C PHE A 96 -26.42 -2.49 12.41
N LEU A 97 -26.39 -3.04 11.18
CA LEU A 97 -27.55 -3.69 10.61
C LEU A 97 -27.83 -5.05 11.30
N PRO A 98 -29.10 -5.41 11.57
CA PRO A 98 -29.46 -6.71 12.13
C PRO A 98 -29.17 -7.84 11.14
N ASN A 99 -29.42 -7.60 9.85
CA ASN A 99 -29.13 -8.52 8.75
C ASN A 99 -28.32 -7.78 7.67
N PRO A 100 -27.42 -8.48 6.98
CA PRO A 100 -26.63 -7.88 5.91
C PRO A 100 -27.52 -7.26 4.82
N GLY A 101 -27.25 -6.01 4.46
CA GLY A 101 -27.98 -5.31 3.38
C GLY A 101 -29.41 -4.89 3.72
N ASP A 102 -29.86 -5.02 4.95
CA ASP A 102 -31.19 -4.59 5.37
C ASP A 102 -31.21 -3.08 5.68
N TYR A 103 -31.39 -2.29 4.64
CA TYR A 103 -31.51 -0.82 4.73
C TYR A 103 -32.96 -0.35 4.89
N SER A 104 -33.87 -1.20 5.38
CA SER A 104 -35.30 -0.87 5.58
C SER A 104 -35.54 0.37 6.44
N PHE A 105 -34.65 0.61 7.43
CA PHE A 105 -34.72 1.79 8.30
C PHE A 105 -34.68 3.14 7.51
N LEU A 106 -34.10 3.17 6.31
CA LEU A 106 -34.08 4.37 5.46
C LEU A 106 -35.50 4.76 4.97
N TYR A 107 -36.36 3.75 4.79
CA TYR A 107 -37.73 3.96 4.31
C TYR A 107 -38.73 4.08 5.46
N THR A 108 -38.54 3.24 6.49
CA THR A 108 -39.43 3.21 7.67
C THR A 108 -39.13 4.33 8.66
N LYS A 109 -37.93 4.94 8.59
CA LYS A 109 -37.39 5.90 9.59
C LYS A 109 -37.34 5.33 11.00
N ASP A 110 -37.40 4.02 11.14
CA ASP A 110 -37.34 3.32 12.40
C ASP A 110 -35.91 2.85 12.69
N LEU A 111 -35.25 3.52 13.63
CA LEU A 111 -33.90 3.21 14.04
C LEU A 111 -33.83 2.15 15.15
N SER A 112 -35.00 1.67 15.65
CA SER A 112 -35.06 0.67 16.72
C SER A 112 -34.46 -0.68 16.31
N ASN A 113 -34.41 -0.98 15.03
CA ASN A 113 -33.85 -2.20 14.46
C ASN A 113 -32.31 -2.21 14.41
N LEU A 114 -31.65 -1.05 14.58
CA LEU A 114 -30.19 -1.01 14.59
C LEU A 114 -29.66 -1.71 15.86
N THR A 115 -28.62 -2.52 15.68
CA THR A 115 -28.06 -3.36 16.77
C THR A 115 -26.58 -3.12 16.97
N THR A 116 -26.13 -3.23 18.20
CA THR A 116 -24.68 -3.22 18.55
C THR A 116 -24.16 -4.62 18.83
N LYS A 117 -24.99 -5.65 18.63
CA LYS A 117 -24.64 -7.05 18.97
C LYS A 117 -23.33 -7.51 18.34
N TRP A 118 -23.06 -7.12 17.11
CA TRP A 118 -21.83 -7.48 16.40
C TRP A 118 -20.56 -6.95 17.06
N TRP A 119 -20.67 -5.87 17.85
CA TRP A 119 -19.53 -5.27 18.53
C TRP A 119 -19.29 -5.81 19.93
N ILE A 120 -20.36 -5.96 20.74
CA ILE A 120 -20.25 -6.10 22.19
C ILE A 120 -20.70 -7.44 22.77
N THR A 121 -21.20 -8.36 21.94
CA THR A 121 -21.66 -9.67 22.43
C THR A 121 -20.47 -10.53 22.87
N LYS A 122 -20.50 -10.97 24.13
CA LYS A 122 -19.47 -11.85 24.69
C LYS A 122 -19.70 -13.32 24.38
N GLU A 123 -20.94 -13.69 24.17
CA GLU A 123 -21.34 -15.06 23.82
C GLU A 123 -21.18 -15.28 22.31
N ASN A 124 -21.17 -16.54 21.91
CA ASN A 124 -21.17 -16.89 20.49
C ASN A 124 -22.48 -16.45 19.84
N ILE A 125 -22.38 -15.67 18.79
CA ILE A 125 -23.51 -15.26 17.95
C ILE A 125 -23.82 -16.42 17.01
N THR A 126 -24.95 -17.10 17.23
CA THR A 126 -25.33 -18.33 16.48
C THR A 126 -26.47 -18.12 15.49
N GLU A 127 -26.82 -16.88 15.19
CA GLU A 127 -27.91 -16.55 14.28
C GLU A 127 -27.57 -16.93 12.83
N ASN A 128 -28.58 -17.41 12.09
CA ASN A 128 -28.52 -17.72 10.65
C ASN A 128 -27.57 -18.85 10.24
N GLY A 129 -27.33 -19.85 11.10
CA GLY A 129 -26.51 -21.02 10.76
C GLY A 129 -25.01 -20.73 10.72
N MET A 130 -24.58 -19.58 11.24
CA MET A 130 -23.19 -19.18 11.36
C MET A 130 -22.50 -19.94 12.47
N TYR A 131 -21.27 -20.38 12.23
CA TYR A 131 -20.38 -20.86 13.29
C TYR A 131 -20.19 -19.72 14.29
N GLY A 132 -20.54 -19.95 15.56
CA GLY A 132 -20.59 -18.95 16.58
C GLY A 132 -19.33 -18.10 16.67
N GLN A 133 -19.47 -16.81 16.39
CA GLN A 133 -18.41 -15.82 16.54
C GLN A 133 -18.73 -14.90 17.71
N HIS A 134 -17.72 -14.57 18.49
CA HIS A 134 -17.85 -13.52 19.50
C HIS A 134 -17.98 -12.16 18.83
N GLY A 135 -18.61 -11.19 19.47
CA GLY A 135 -18.62 -9.81 19.00
C GLY A 135 -17.20 -9.28 18.76
N ILE A 136 -17.06 -8.35 17.83
CA ILE A 136 -15.77 -7.86 17.29
C ILE A 136 -14.78 -7.50 18.40
N LEU A 137 -15.24 -6.84 19.49
CA LEU A 137 -14.38 -6.44 20.60
C LEU A 137 -13.85 -7.62 21.43
N TYR A 138 -14.51 -8.76 21.39
CA TYR A 138 -14.14 -9.97 22.12
C TYR A 138 -13.63 -11.10 21.20
N ASN A 139 -13.57 -10.85 19.87
CA ASN A 139 -13.11 -11.82 18.90
C ASN A 139 -11.57 -11.89 18.86
N SER A 140 -11.02 -12.91 19.52
CA SER A 140 -9.56 -13.11 19.59
C SER A 140 -8.90 -13.28 18.22
N THR A 141 -9.59 -13.89 17.25
CA THR A 141 -9.08 -14.09 15.89
C THR A 141 -8.84 -12.74 15.19
N ILE A 142 -9.77 -11.78 15.32
CA ILE A 142 -9.63 -10.45 14.74
C ILE A 142 -8.45 -9.70 15.36
N TRP A 143 -8.34 -9.71 16.70
CA TRP A 143 -7.27 -8.98 17.38
C TRP A 143 -5.89 -9.61 17.21
N HIS A 144 -5.83 -10.95 17.12
CA HIS A 144 -4.60 -11.65 16.77
C HIS A 144 -4.16 -11.29 15.32
N ALA A 145 -5.10 -11.33 14.37
CA ALA A 145 -4.85 -10.93 12.99
C ALA A 145 -4.46 -9.44 12.87
N PHE A 146 -5.01 -8.57 13.71
CA PHE A 146 -4.62 -7.16 13.80
C PHE A 146 -3.16 -7.00 14.23
N ALA A 147 -2.77 -7.69 15.31
CA ALA A 147 -1.39 -7.68 15.78
C ALA A 147 -0.42 -8.23 14.73
N GLY A 148 -0.80 -9.33 14.05
CA GLY A 148 -0.04 -9.91 12.94
C GLY A 148 0.12 -8.94 11.77
N THR A 149 -0.96 -8.23 11.40
CA THR A 149 -0.91 -7.21 10.33
C THR A 149 0.06 -6.09 10.68
N LEU A 150 0.00 -5.57 11.91
CA LEU A 150 0.93 -4.52 12.36
C LEU A 150 2.39 -5.01 12.35
N LEU A 151 2.63 -6.20 12.85
CA LEU A 151 3.97 -6.79 12.86
C LEU A 151 4.54 -6.92 11.44
N VAL A 152 3.77 -7.50 10.52
CA VAL A 152 4.20 -7.66 9.11
C VAL A 152 4.42 -6.30 8.46
N ALA A 153 3.49 -5.35 8.63
CA ALA A 153 3.57 -4.03 8.02
C ALA A 153 4.78 -3.23 8.53
N VAL A 154 5.04 -3.25 9.84
CA VAL A 154 6.20 -2.55 10.43
C VAL A 154 7.51 -3.19 9.96
N CYS A 155 7.63 -4.52 10.01
CA CYS A 155 8.84 -5.20 9.55
C CYS A 155 9.10 -4.98 8.06
N CYS A 156 8.07 -5.11 7.21
CA CYS A 156 8.17 -4.82 5.77
C CYS A 156 8.60 -3.38 5.52
N ALA A 157 8.00 -2.42 6.23
CA ALA A 157 8.32 -1.00 6.06
C ALA A 157 9.78 -0.71 6.45
N LEU A 158 10.25 -1.24 7.58
CA LEU A 158 11.62 -1.05 8.04
C LEU A 158 12.63 -1.66 7.05
N ILE A 159 12.42 -2.88 6.62
CA ILE A 159 13.35 -3.57 5.72
C ILE A 159 13.29 -2.96 4.31
N ALA A 160 12.10 -2.83 3.72
CA ALA A 160 11.93 -2.25 2.39
C ALA A 160 12.35 -0.77 2.35
N GLY A 161 12.04 0.00 3.41
CA GLY A 161 12.46 1.39 3.57
C GLY A 161 13.98 1.53 3.60
N THR A 162 14.66 0.71 4.39
CA THR A 162 16.12 0.74 4.49
C THR A 162 16.79 0.35 3.18
N ILE A 163 16.42 -0.81 2.61
CA ILE A 163 16.96 -1.29 1.33
C ILE A 163 16.63 -0.28 0.21
N GLY A 164 15.39 0.21 0.15
CA GLY A 164 14.97 1.18 -0.83
C GLY A 164 15.73 2.50 -0.74
N THR A 165 15.98 3.00 0.49
CA THR A 165 16.78 4.21 0.70
C THR A 165 18.21 4.03 0.20
N LEU A 166 18.84 2.88 0.47
CA LEU A 166 20.20 2.58 -0.01
C LEU A 166 20.23 2.47 -1.55
N ILE A 167 19.24 1.81 -2.15
CA ILE A 167 19.12 1.73 -3.62
C ILE A 167 18.93 3.13 -4.21
N GLY A 168 18.00 3.93 -3.67
CA GLY A 168 17.74 5.29 -4.14
C GLY A 168 18.98 6.18 -4.08
N TYR A 169 19.73 6.12 -2.97
CA TYR A 169 21.00 6.83 -2.81
C TYR A 169 22.04 6.36 -3.84
N ALA A 170 22.28 5.05 -3.97
CA ALA A 170 23.26 4.50 -4.90
C ALA A 170 22.95 4.87 -6.36
N VAL A 171 21.69 4.83 -6.76
CA VAL A 171 21.23 5.22 -8.09
C VAL A 171 21.37 6.73 -8.31
N ALA A 172 21.01 7.56 -7.33
CA ALA A 172 21.10 9.02 -7.43
C ALA A 172 22.55 9.48 -7.65
N LYS A 173 23.50 8.87 -6.95
CA LYS A 173 24.93 9.24 -7.02
C LYS A 173 25.62 8.73 -8.29
N ASN A 174 25.14 7.65 -8.89
CA ASN A 174 25.78 7.01 -10.05
C ASN A 174 24.90 7.10 -11.31
N ARG A 175 24.14 8.18 -11.52
CA ARG A 175 23.13 8.33 -12.60
C ARG A 175 23.64 8.02 -14.00
N ARG A 176 24.91 8.26 -14.28
CA ARG A 176 25.54 8.02 -15.60
C ARG A 176 25.96 6.56 -15.80
N SER A 177 26.00 5.77 -14.72
CA SER A 177 26.41 4.37 -14.78
C SER A 177 25.29 3.48 -15.33
N ARG A 178 25.65 2.55 -16.22
CA ARG A 178 24.74 1.49 -16.69
C ARG A 178 24.25 0.62 -15.55
N TRP A 179 25.10 0.38 -14.55
CA TRP A 179 24.75 -0.40 -13.36
C TRP A 179 23.67 0.28 -12.51
N ALA A 180 23.72 1.58 -12.34
CA ALA A 180 22.67 2.30 -11.63
C ALA A 180 21.31 2.19 -12.35
N SER A 181 21.32 2.30 -13.68
CA SER A 181 20.11 2.09 -14.50
C SER A 181 19.56 0.66 -14.34
N TYR A 182 20.45 -0.34 -14.35
CA TYR A 182 20.07 -1.73 -14.17
C TYR A 182 19.48 -1.99 -12.78
N VAL A 183 20.18 -1.57 -11.71
CA VAL A 183 19.70 -1.71 -10.31
C VAL A 183 18.34 -1.03 -10.14
N ASN A 184 18.17 0.18 -10.67
CA ASN A 184 16.90 0.90 -10.62
C ASN A 184 15.78 0.15 -11.36
N GLY A 185 16.08 -0.46 -12.48
CA GLY A 185 15.14 -1.29 -13.25
C GLY A 185 14.72 -2.54 -12.48
N VAL A 186 15.71 -3.30 -11.97
CA VAL A 186 15.47 -4.53 -11.21
C VAL A 186 14.69 -4.24 -9.92
N ALA A 187 15.06 -3.18 -9.19
CA ALA A 187 14.34 -2.78 -7.99
C ALA A 187 12.87 -2.41 -8.26
N PHE A 188 12.52 -2.06 -9.51
CA PHE A 188 11.16 -1.70 -9.88
C PHE A 188 10.33 -2.89 -10.42
N LEU A 189 10.95 -4.00 -10.80
CA LEU A 189 10.26 -5.17 -11.36
C LEU A 189 9.11 -5.69 -10.49
N PRO A 190 9.26 -5.84 -9.15
CA PRO A 190 8.18 -6.37 -8.32
C PRO A 190 6.89 -5.53 -8.37
N TYR A 191 7.00 -4.23 -8.63
CA TYR A 191 5.83 -3.35 -8.79
C TYR A 191 5.01 -3.68 -10.03
N LEU A 192 5.66 -4.10 -11.10
CA LEU A 192 5.01 -4.42 -12.38
C LEU A 192 4.30 -5.78 -12.37
N MET A 193 4.68 -6.65 -11.44
CA MET A 193 4.04 -7.95 -11.32
C MET A 193 2.73 -7.83 -10.55
N PRO A 194 1.63 -8.49 -11.00
CA PRO A 194 0.43 -8.60 -10.20
C PRO A 194 0.74 -9.22 -8.83
N SER A 195 0.17 -8.65 -7.75
CA SER A 195 0.44 -9.13 -6.39
C SER A 195 0.15 -10.63 -6.22
N ILE A 196 -0.96 -11.09 -6.79
CA ILE A 196 -1.34 -12.50 -6.75
C ILE A 196 -0.32 -13.42 -7.44
N ALA A 197 0.30 -12.97 -8.55
CA ALA A 197 1.32 -13.74 -9.26
C ALA A 197 2.62 -13.82 -8.45
N VAL A 198 2.99 -12.75 -7.75
CA VAL A 198 4.11 -12.76 -6.81
C VAL A 198 3.81 -13.71 -5.65
N GLY A 199 2.61 -13.66 -5.08
CA GLY A 199 2.16 -14.60 -4.04
C GLY A 199 2.26 -16.06 -4.48
N ALA A 200 1.77 -16.38 -5.69
CA ALA A 200 1.86 -17.73 -6.24
C ALA A 200 3.32 -18.22 -6.42
N ALA A 201 4.21 -17.34 -6.91
CA ALA A 201 5.62 -17.66 -7.04
C ALA A 201 6.27 -17.95 -5.68
N PHE A 202 6.00 -17.13 -4.66
CA PHE A 202 6.47 -17.37 -3.30
C PHE A 202 5.88 -18.62 -2.68
N PHE A 203 4.59 -18.89 -2.92
CA PHE A 203 3.96 -20.13 -2.49
C PHE A 203 4.70 -21.35 -3.05
N ILE A 204 4.92 -21.41 -4.37
CA ILE A 204 5.61 -22.54 -5.03
C ILE A 204 7.03 -22.72 -4.50
N LEU A 205 7.77 -21.60 -4.28
CA LEU A 205 9.17 -21.66 -3.82
C LEU A 205 9.30 -22.09 -2.34
N PHE A 206 8.38 -21.66 -1.49
CA PHE A 206 8.54 -21.76 -0.04
C PHE A 206 7.56 -22.74 0.65
N SER A 207 6.65 -23.36 -0.11
CA SER A 207 5.80 -24.47 0.39
C SER A 207 6.46 -25.84 0.26
N ASN A 208 7.73 -25.90 -0.19
CA ASN A 208 8.46 -27.14 -0.29
C ASN A 208 8.80 -27.67 1.11
N GLU A 209 8.71 -29.01 1.31
CA GLU A 209 8.99 -29.67 2.59
C GLU A 209 10.34 -29.32 3.22
N LYS A 210 11.36 -28.99 2.41
CA LYS A 210 12.71 -28.63 2.88
C LYS A 210 12.78 -27.23 3.49
N ILE A 211 11.96 -26.28 3.01
CA ILE A 211 12.02 -24.88 3.46
C ILE A 211 10.84 -24.57 4.40
N ASN A 212 9.66 -25.06 4.09
CA ASN A 212 8.42 -25.00 4.85
C ASN A 212 8.17 -23.67 5.58
N LEU A 213 8.16 -22.56 4.84
CA LEU A 213 7.85 -21.24 5.37
C LEU A 213 6.37 -20.85 5.14
N PHE A 214 5.59 -21.73 4.54
CA PHE A 214 4.15 -21.49 4.35
C PHE A 214 3.45 -21.22 5.68
N ASN A 215 2.51 -20.29 5.68
CA ASN A 215 1.73 -19.91 6.85
C ASN A 215 2.60 -19.36 8.02
N THR A 216 3.66 -18.62 7.71
CA THR A 216 4.52 -17.95 8.71
C THR A 216 4.63 -16.45 8.45
N TYR A 217 4.77 -15.66 9.52
CA TYR A 217 5.04 -14.23 9.40
C TYR A 217 6.34 -13.93 8.64
N THR A 218 7.33 -14.81 8.74
CA THR A 218 8.60 -14.66 8.02
C THR A 218 8.40 -14.62 6.51
N LEU A 219 7.59 -15.53 5.97
CA LEU A 219 7.27 -15.55 4.54
C LEU A 219 6.53 -14.28 4.11
N LEU A 220 5.56 -13.83 4.92
CA LEU A 220 4.81 -12.60 4.63
C LEU A 220 5.73 -11.37 4.62
N ILE A 221 6.67 -11.28 5.58
CA ILE A 221 7.64 -10.20 5.65
C ILE A 221 8.59 -10.21 4.45
N ILE A 222 9.10 -11.36 4.03
CA ILE A 222 9.98 -11.49 2.87
C ILE A 222 9.22 -11.06 1.60
N ALA A 223 8.04 -11.63 1.36
CA ALA A 223 7.24 -11.35 0.18
C ALA A 223 6.82 -9.87 0.12
N GLY A 224 6.33 -9.32 1.23
CA GLY A 224 5.94 -7.91 1.33
C GLY A 224 7.14 -6.98 1.16
N THR A 225 8.29 -7.29 1.76
CA THR A 225 9.51 -6.50 1.58
C THR A 225 9.89 -6.39 0.12
N ILE A 226 9.99 -7.51 -0.59
CA ILE A 226 10.36 -7.53 -2.01
C ILE A 226 9.34 -6.76 -2.85
N LYS A 227 8.04 -6.94 -2.58
CA LYS A 227 6.96 -6.26 -3.30
C LYS A 227 6.99 -4.75 -3.12
N TYR A 228 7.42 -4.24 -1.94
CA TYR A 228 7.32 -2.83 -1.59
C TYR A 228 8.63 -2.04 -1.65
N ILE A 229 9.79 -2.67 -1.89
CA ILE A 229 11.06 -1.98 -2.17
C ILE A 229 10.90 -0.88 -3.24
N PRO A 230 10.14 -1.07 -4.35
CA PRO A 230 9.97 -0.05 -5.39
C PRO A 230 9.46 1.29 -4.86
N PHE A 231 8.53 1.29 -3.91
CA PHE A 231 7.99 2.52 -3.33
C PHE A 231 9.05 3.30 -2.57
N ALA A 232 9.77 2.63 -1.67
CA ALA A 232 10.82 3.25 -0.88
C ALA A 232 12.00 3.71 -1.75
N SER A 233 12.43 2.90 -2.73
CA SER A 233 13.54 3.25 -3.61
C SER A 233 13.22 4.46 -4.50
N ARG A 234 11.99 4.59 -5.00
CA ARG A 234 11.55 5.76 -5.78
C ARG A 234 11.45 7.02 -4.95
N SER A 235 10.87 6.93 -3.76
CA SER A 235 10.82 8.05 -2.80
C SER A 235 12.23 8.53 -2.47
N ALA A 236 13.12 7.62 -2.08
CA ALA A 236 14.50 7.95 -1.77
C ALA A 236 15.26 8.51 -2.97
N LEU A 237 15.11 7.93 -4.16
CA LEU A 237 15.73 8.44 -5.38
C LEU A 237 15.31 9.89 -5.65
N ASN A 238 14.00 10.17 -5.62
CA ASN A 238 13.48 11.50 -5.87
C ASN A 238 14.02 12.53 -4.87
N SER A 239 14.07 12.16 -3.59
CA SER A 239 14.61 13.07 -2.56
C SER A 239 16.11 13.29 -2.69
N MET A 240 16.89 12.24 -2.96
CA MET A 240 18.34 12.35 -3.15
C MET A 240 18.73 13.20 -4.37
N LEU A 241 17.87 13.24 -5.40
CA LEU A 241 18.07 14.08 -6.57
C LEU A 241 17.88 15.58 -6.31
N GLN A 242 17.24 15.94 -5.21
CA GLN A 242 17.05 17.33 -4.79
C GLN A 242 18.23 17.87 -3.97
N ILE A 243 19.12 17.00 -3.47
CA ILE A 243 20.32 17.42 -2.74
C ILE A 243 21.39 17.83 -3.73
N SER A 244 21.99 19.03 -3.51
CA SER A 244 23.19 19.45 -4.25
C SER A 244 24.35 18.48 -3.98
N ASN A 245 25.07 18.10 -5.02
CA ASN A 245 26.27 17.28 -4.87
C ASN A 245 27.36 17.96 -4.04
N GLU A 246 27.41 19.29 -4.06
CA GLU A 246 28.38 20.11 -3.33
C GLU A 246 28.40 19.83 -1.82
N ILE A 247 27.22 19.53 -1.23
CA ILE A 247 27.10 19.21 0.20
C ILE A 247 27.91 17.93 0.54
N GLU A 248 27.79 16.93 -0.30
CA GLU A 248 28.50 15.68 -0.06
C GLU A 248 29.96 15.76 -0.46
N GLU A 249 30.29 16.48 -1.55
CA GLU A 249 31.67 16.74 -1.96
C GLU A 249 32.45 17.51 -0.89
N ALA A 250 31.84 18.53 -0.28
CA ALA A 250 32.43 19.25 0.85
C ALA A 250 32.74 18.33 2.05
N ALA A 251 31.84 17.38 2.33
CA ALA A 251 32.06 16.40 3.39
C ALA A 251 33.15 15.38 3.03
N ILE A 252 33.30 15.04 1.74
CA ILE A 252 34.39 14.17 1.26
C ILE A 252 35.75 14.86 1.39
N ILE A 253 35.83 16.15 1.04
CA ILE A 253 37.07 16.97 1.18
C ILE A 253 37.54 17.02 2.65
N GLN A 254 36.60 16.95 3.60
CA GLN A 254 36.90 16.91 5.04
C GLN A 254 37.16 15.49 5.57
N ASP A 255 37.38 14.51 4.70
CA ASP A 255 37.61 13.09 5.05
C ASP A 255 36.51 12.47 5.95
N ILE A 256 35.26 12.97 5.87
CA ILE A 256 34.15 12.41 6.64
C ILE A 256 33.76 11.05 6.02
N PRO A 257 33.82 9.92 6.78
CA PRO A 257 33.52 8.59 6.26
C PRO A 257 32.04 8.48 5.87
N TRP A 258 31.75 7.61 4.90
CA TRP A 258 30.43 7.45 4.30
C TRP A 258 29.31 7.24 5.33
N THR A 259 29.51 6.43 6.36
CA THR A 259 28.53 6.20 7.43
C THR A 259 28.15 7.50 8.15
N LYS A 260 29.16 8.33 8.51
CA LYS A 260 28.88 9.61 9.16
C LYS A 260 28.16 10.58 8.20
N ARG A 261 28.56 10.60 6.92
CA ARG A 261 27.86 11.43 5.91
C ARG A 261 26.41 11.02 5.78
N MET A 262 26.13 9.70 5.67
CA MET A 262 24.77 9.19 5.55
C MET A 262 23.91 9.55 6.76
N PHE A 263 24.34 9.22 7.98
CA PHE A 263 23.52 9.37 9.18
C PHE A 263 23.51 10.78 9.77
N ARG A 264 24.55 11.60 9.57
CA ARG A 264 24.62 12.95 10.17
C ARG A 264 24.36 14.09 9.19
N ILE A 265 24.40 13.84 7.88
CA ILE A 265 24.21 14.88 6.87
C ILE A 265 23.01 14.54 5.99
N ILE A 266 23.07 13.44 5.24
CA ILE A 266 22.08 13.13 4.20
C ILE A 266 20.70 12.79 4.80
N ILE A 267 20.65 11.83 5.73
CA ILE A 267 19.39 11.43 6.37
C ILE A 267 18.71 12.60 7.10
N PRO A 268 19.41 13.41 7.91
CA PRO A 268 18.78 14.55 8.57
C PRO A 268 18.24 15.63 7.62
N ILE A 269 18.95 15.91 6.52
CA ILE A 269 18.48 16.85 5.50
C ILE A 269 17.20 16.37 4.82
N GLN A 270 17.10 15.07 4.55
CA GLN A 270 15.99 14.45 3.83
C GLN A 270 15.05 13.63 4.74
N LYS A 271 15.04 13.92 6.05
CA LYS A 271 14.31 13.10 7.01
C LYS A 271 12.83 12.93 6.65
N SER A 272 12.15 14.00 6.22
CA SER A 272 10.74 13.99 5.86
C SER A 272 10.50 13.03 4.70
N ALA A 273 11.22 13.17 3.60
CA ALA A 273 11.08 12.33 2.42
C ALA A 273 11.48 10.85 2.67
N ILE A 274 12.52 10.62 3.48
CA ILE A 274 12.94 9.28 3.87
C ILE A 274 11.86 8.63 4.72
N ILE A 275 11.31 9.31 5.72
CA ILE A 275 10.21 8.79 6.55
C ILE A 275 8.97 8.50 5.70
N SER A 276 8.62 9.39 4.76
CA SER A 276 7.55 9.13 3.79
C SER A 276 7.82 7.88 2.95
N GLY A 277 9.09 7.63 2.61
CA GLY A 277 9.54 6.41 1.93
C GLY A 277 9.32 5.13 2.74
N TYR A 278 9.36 5.18 4.07
CA TYR A 278 8.99 4.07 4.96
C TYR A 278 7.48 3.94 5.12
N MET A 279 6.77 5.08 5.13
CA MET A 279 5.32 5.09 5.29
C MET A 279 4.58 4.47 4.10
N LEU A 280 5.07 4.65 2.87
CA LEU A 280 4.45 4.07 1.68
C LEU A 280 4.38 2.53 1.72
N PRO A 281 5.49 1.78 1.97
CA PRO A 281 5.44 0.33 2.20
C PRO A 281 4.52 -0.06 3.36
N PHE A 282 4.56 0.67 4.49
CA PHE A 282 3.73 0.41 5.65
C PHE A 282 2.24 0.46 5.31
N MET A 283 1.78 1.59 4.76
CA MET A 283 0.37 1.80 4.41
C MET A 283 -0.12 0.80 3.35
N THR A 284 0.75 0.45 2.39
CA THR A 284 0.38 -0.49 1.35
C THR A 284 0.28 -1.91 1.90
N CYS A 285 1.20 -2.29 2.78
CA CYS A 285 1.22 -3.61 3.42
C CYS A 285 0.00 -3.84 4.33
N LEU A 286 -0.45 -2.82 5.07
CA LEU A 286 -1.62 -2.93 5.96
C LEU A 286 -2.89 -3.41 5.25
N ARG A 287 -3.07 -3.06 3.98
CA ARG A 287 -4.26 -3.36 3.17
C ARG A 287 -4.00 -4.38 2.06
N GLU A 288 -2.83 -5.04 2.06
CA GLU A 288 -2.50 -6.01 1.03
C GLU A 288 -3.23 -7.33 1.29
N LEU A 289 -4.08 -7.72 0.35
CA LEU A 289 -4.78 -9.00 0.34
C LEU A 289 -4.17 -9.95 -0.69
N SER A 290 -4.07 -9.50 -1.94
CA SER A 290 -3.78 -10.37 -3.08
C SER A 290 -2.43 -11.09 -3.01
N LEU A 291 -1.41 -10.44 -2.43
CA LEU A 291 -0.10 -11.07 -2.21
C LEU A 291 -0.17 -12.15 -1.14
N PHE A 292 -0.87 -11.85 -0.03
CA PHE A 292 -0.86 -12.69 1.17
C PHE A 292 -1.91 -13.80 1.16
N LEU A 293 -2.94 -13.68 0.31
CA LEU A 293 -4.04 -14.64 0.20
C LEU A 293 -3.57 -16.08 -0.05
N LEU A 294 -2.48 -16.23 -0.81
CA LEU A 294 -1.88 -17.53 -1.11
C LEU A 294 -0.79 -17.96 -0.12
N LEU A 295 -0.36 -17.09 0.79
CA LEU A 295 0.80 -17.31 1.65
C LEU A 295 0.44 -17.63 3.09
N CYS A 296 -0.78 -17.30 3.53
CA CYS A 296 -1.25 -17.61 4.88
C CYS A 296 -2.76 -17.87 4.91
N THR A 297 -3.20 -18.53 5.98
CA THR A 297 -4.61 -18.79 6.26
C THR A 297 -5.24 -17.61 7.00
N GLN A 298 -6.58 -17.64 7.15
CA GLN A 298 -7.31 -16.68 7.97
C GLN A 298 -6.80 -16.67 9.43
N GLY A 299 -6.94 -15.53 10.09
CA GLY A 299 -6.47 -15.34 11.47
C GLY A 299 -5.02 -14.89 11.61
N PHE A 300 -4.21 -14.94 10.55
CA PHE A 300 -2.83 -14.45 10.56
C PHE A 300 -2.76 -12.94 10.42
N ILE A 301 -3.46 -12.39 9.43
CA ILE A 301 -3.53 -10.95 9.15
C ILE A 301 -4.98 -10.53 8.86
N LEU A 302 -5.28 -9.25 9.06
CA LEU A 302 -6.64 -8.73 8.92
C LEU A 302 -7.20 -8.87 7.51
N SER A 303 -6.38 -8.68 6.46
CA SER A 303 -6.86 -8.74 5.07
C SER A 303 -7.37 -10.13 4.69
N THR A 304 -6.66 -11.20 5.06
CA THR A 304 -7.12 -12.59 4.81
C THR A 304 -8.28 -12.98 5.73
N THR A 305 -8.34 -12.42 6.94
CA THR A 305 -9.46 -12.62 7.87
C THR A 305 -10.71 -11.90 7.40
N LEU A 306 -10.57 -10.70 6.83
CA LEU A 306 -11.64 -9.94 6.19
C LEU A 306 -12.26 -10.73 5.03
N ASP A 307 -11.39 -11.22 4.12
CA ASP A 307 -11.80 -12.02 2.95
C ASP A 307 -12.58 -13.27 3.38
N TYR A 308 -12.09 -13.97 4.39
CA TYR A 308 -12.78 -15.13 4.99
C TYR A 308 -14.17 -14.77 5.53
N PHE A 309 -14.32 -13.68 6.28
CA PHE A 309 -15.63 -13.28 6.79
C PHE A 309 -16.57 -12.81 5.67
N ASP A 310 -16.04 -12.18 4.64
CA ASP A 310 -16.80 -11.76 3.46
C ASP A 310 -17.33 -12.96 2.67
N GLU A 311 -16.48 -13.98 2.42
CA GLU A 311 -16.86 -15.23 1.78
C GLU A 311 -17.90 -16.03 2.58
N MET A 312 -17.86 -15.95 3.91
CA MET A 312 -18.84 -16.58 4.79
C MET A 312 -20.15 -15.79 4.91
N GLY A 313 -20.27 -14.62 4.25
CA GLY A 313 -21.44 -13.75 4.32
C GLY A 313 -21.57 -12.98 5.63
N LEU A 314 -20.48 -12.90 6.43
CA LEU A 314 -20.40 -12.18 7.71
C LEU A 314 -20.04 -10.71 7.47
N TYR A 315 -20.83 -10.00 6.69
CA TYR A 315 -20.52 -8.64 6.21
C TYR A 315 -20.36 -7.61 7.33
N ALA A 316 -21.01 -7.78 8.48
CA ALA A 316 -20.81 -6.92 9.63
C ALA A 316 -19.37 -7.02 10.17
N PHE A 317 -18.79 -8.24 10.19
CA PHE A 317 -17.41 -8.46 10.62
C PHE A 317 -16.39 -7.96 9.59
N SER A 318 -16.59 -8.25 8.30
CA SER A 318 -15.71 -7.77 7.24
C SER A 318 -15.72 -6.23 7.17
N SER A 319 -16.89 -5.59 7.30
CA SER A 319 -17.04 -4.14 7.36
C SER A 319 -16.36 -3.53 8.59
N ALA A 320 -16.46 -4.17 9.75
CA ALA A 320 -15.77 -3.72 10.96
C ALA A 320 -14.24 -3.82 10.82
N ILE A 321 -13.72 -4.87 10.21
CA ILE A 321 -12.29 -5.02 9.94
C ILE A 321 -11.82 -3.90 8.99
N ASN A 322 -12.59 -3.57 7.94
CA ASN A 322 -12.30 -2.43 7.08
C ASN A 322 -12.22 -1.12 7.86
N LEU A 323 -13.16 -0.87 8.79
CA LEU A 323 -13.12 0.32 9.64
C LEU A 323 -11.88 0.33 10.55
N ILE A 324 -11.54 -0.79 11.17
CA ILE A 324 -10.33 -0.93 12.00
C ILE A 324 -9.08 -0.59 11.17
N LEU A 325 -8.96 -1.09 9.95
CA LEU A 325 -7.85 -0.78 9.04
C LEU A 325 -7.81 0.70 8.68
N ILE A 326 -8.96 1.30 8.31
CA ILE A 326 -9.05 2.72 7.97
C ILE A 326 -8.63 3.59 9.14
N VAL A 327 -9.17 3.33 10.33
CA VAL A 327 -8.84 4.10 11.56
C VAL A 327 -7.35 3.93 11.89
N THR A 328 -6.82 2.73 11.77
CA THR A 328 -5.39 2.45 11.99
C THR A 328 -4.51 3.28 11.05
N ILE A 329 -4.83 3.27 9.75
CA ILE A 329 -4.10 4.05 8.73
C ILE A 329 -4.16 5.55 9.04
N LEU A 330 -5.34 6.08 9.39
CA LEU A 330 -5.51 7.50 9.72
C LEU A 330 -4.73 7.90 10.97
N ILE A 331 -4.74 7.06 12.02
CA ILE A 331 -3.97 7.29 13.25
C ILE A 331 -2.47 7.34 12.94
N PHE A 332 -1.94 6.31 12.27
CA PHE A 332 -0.53 6.24 11.94
C PHE A 332 -0.09 7.41 11.04
N ASN A 333 -0.86 7.73 10.01
CA ASN A 333 -0.56 8.88 9.14
C ASN A 333 -0.52 10.20 9.93
N THR A 334 -1.52 10.43 10.80
CA THR A 334 -1.58 11.63 11.62
C THR A 334 -0.43 11.72 12.62
N LEU A 335 -0.09 10.59 13.27
CA LEU A 335 1.02 10.53 14.21
C LEU A 335 2.35 10.84 13.53
N VAL A 336 2.62 10.21 12.37
CA VAL A 336 3.85 10.43 11.63
C VAL A 336 3.94 11.87 11.13
N ASN A 337 2.87 12.42 10.57
CA ASN A 337 2.85 13.81 10.13
C ASN A 337 3.16 14.81 11.28
N LYS A 338 2.57 14.58 12.46
CA LYS A 338 2.81 15.45 13.63
C LYS A 338 4.24 15.33 14.19
N LEU A 339 4.79 14.12 14.21
CA LEU A 339 6.11 13.87 14.83
C LEU A 339 7.28 14.24 13.91
N THR A 340 7.12 14.13 12.63
CA THR A 340 8.22 14.21 11.68
C THR A 340 8.10 15.36 10.68
N GLY A 341 6.92 15.95 10.53
CA GLY A 341 6.59 16.87 9.45
C GLY A 341 6.59 16.19 8.08
N ALA A 342 6.71 14.85 8.03
CA ALA A 342 6.66 14.09 6.80
C ALA A 342 5.21 13.85 6.39
N SER A 343 4.88 13.99 5.11
CA SER A 343 3.58 13.65 4.56
C SER A 343 3.72 12.57 3.48
N LEU A 344 2.62 11.88 3.16
CA LEU A 344 2.59 10.94 2.04
C LEU A 344 2.87 11.64 0.72
N ASP A 345 2.49 12.90 0.59
CA ASP A 345 2.69 13.72 -0.60
C ASP A 345 4.19 13.92 -0.90
N ASP A 346 5.03 14.06 0.13
CA ASP A 346 6.49 14.17 -0.02
C ASP A 346 7.09 12.91 -0.67
N GLY A 347 6.51 11.74 -0.39
CA GLY A 347 6.97 10.46 -0.94
C GLY A 347 6.55 10.21 -2.39
N ILE A 348 5.47 10.85 -2.84
CA ILE A 348 4.91 10.67 -4.20
C ILE A 348 5.41 11.75 -5.18
N GLY A 349 6.18 12.73 -4.67
CA GLY A 349 6.73 13.82 -5.49
C GLY A 349 5.80 15.02 -5.61
N GLY A 350 4.92 15.21 -4.64
CA GLY A 350 4.07 16.39 -4.50
C GLY A 350 4.85 17.54 -3.86
N ASN A 351 5.49 18.38 -4.68
CA ASN A 351 5.83 19.78 -4.44
C ASN A 351 5.86 20.52 -5.75
#